data_36c80428beb0cd9286a67ddafc683760
#
_entry.id   36c80428beb0cd9286a67ddafc683760
#
_cell.length_a   1.000
_cell.length_b   1.000
_cell.length_c   1.000
_cell.angle_alpha   90.00
_cell.angle_beta   90.00
_cell.angle_gamma   90.00
#
_symmetry.space_group_name_H-M   'P 1'
#
loop_
_entity.id
_entity.type
_entity.pdbx_description
1 polymer ?
#
loop_
_entity_poly.entity_id
_entity_poly.type
_entity_poly.pdbx_seq_one_letter_code
_entity_poly.pdbx_strand_id
1 'polypeptide(L)'
;GITSQKEKRMFDQNLAQKAGENLKNLREKKPLIHNITNYVVMNYTANALLACGASPVMAHASEEVEEMVSFAGALVLNIGTLTPYWVDSMLKAGKRANELNIPVILDPVGSGATKLRTDSAKRLIDEVSIKVVRGNASEVLSLAHEGSKTKGVDSIHTVDEAADAALVLSKELNITLAITGKVDLITDGERIYRVSNGHELMGYCTGTGCTATVIIGAFLAVDPDPVTATTTALAYFGLVGEKAATKSHAPGSFQIAMLDALYTIDEKQMEQGAKIHTQ
;
A
#
# COMPACT_ATOMS: atom_id res chain seq x y z
N GLY A 1 8.43 -29.70 -16.33
CA GLY A 1 6.96 -29.50 -16.43
C GLY A 1 6.19 -29.87 -15.18
N ILE A 2 6.67 -30.81 -14.32
CA ILE A 2 5.93 -31.30 -13.13
C ILE A 2 6.10 -30.35 -11.94
N THR A 3 7.24 -29.70 -11.80
CA THR A 3 7.50 -28.71 -10.74
C THR A 3 6.63 -27.45 -10.88
N SER A 4 6.43 -26.98 -12.09
CA SER A 4 5.60 -25.78 -12.38
C SER A 4 4.10 -25.96 -12.08
N GLN A 5 3.57 -27.18 -12.19
CA GLN A 5 2.16 -27.45 -11.87
C GLN A 5 1.90 -27.64 -10.36
N LYS A 6 2.89 -28.15 -9.62
CA LYS A 6 2.79 -28.27 -8.15
C LYS A 6 2.90 -26.89 -7.48
N GLU A 7 3.78 -26.01 -7.99
CA GLU A 7 3.89 -24.64 -7.50
C GLU A 7 2.64 -23.80 -7.80
N LYS A 8 2.04 -23.99 -8.98
CA LYS A 8 0.77 -23.32 -9.34
C LYS A 8 -0.42 -23.72 -8.45
N ARG A 9 -0.40 -24.90 -7.85
CA ARG A 9 -1.45 -25.32 -6.89
C ARG A 9 -1.31 -24.69 -5.51
N MET A 10 -0.18 -24.02 -5.21
CA MET A 10 0.10 -23.40 -3.92
C MET A 10 -0.43 -21.97 -3.81
N PHE A 11 -0.71 -21.30 -4.94
CA PHE A 11 -1.21 -19.94 -4.98
C PHE A 11 -2.72 -19.89 -5.22
N ASP A 12 -3.37 -18.88 -4.65
CA ASP A 12 -4.80 -18.62 -4.82
C ASP A 12 -5.07 -18.11 -6.24
N GLN A 13 -5.67 -18.98 -7.09
CA GLN A 13 -5.95 -18.64 -8.48
C GLN A 13 -7.11 -17.65 -8.63
N ASN A 14 -8.06 -17.64 -7.69
CA ASN A 14 -9.16 -16.67 -7.72
C ASN A 14 -8.66 -15.27 -7.44
N LEU A 15 -7.73 -15.10 -6.49
CA LEU A 15 -7.10 -13.81 -6.21
C LEU A 15 -6.14 -13.39 -7.33
N ALA A 16 -5.46 -14.33 -7.98
CA ALA A 16 -4.65 -14.04 -9.17
C ALA A 16 -5.52 -13.47 -10.30
N GLN A 17 -6.66 -14.08 -10.57
CA GLN A 17 -7.63 -13.59 -11.54
C GLN A 17 -8.16 -12.21 -11.14
N LYS A 18 -8.49 -12.01 -9.86
CA LYS A 18 -8.92 -10.72 -9.32
C LYS A 18 -7.86 -9.63 -9.50
N ALA A 19 -6.58 -9.97 -9.34
CA ALA A 19 -5.49 -9.04 -9.59
C ALA A 19 -5.47 -8.56 -11.05
N GLY A 20 -5.65 -9.46 -12.00
CA GLY A 20 -5.78 -9.12 -13.41
C GLY A 20 -6.99 -8.23 -13.69
N GLU A 21 -8.16 -8.58 -13.13
CA GLU A 21 -9.39 -7.78 -13.27
C GLU A 21 -9.22 -6.37 -12.68
N ASN A 22 -8.62 -6.24 -11.50
CA ASN A 22 -8.37 -4.95 -10.87
C ASN A 22 -7.45 -4.07 -11.72
N LEU A 23 -6.39 -4.65 -12.28
CA LEU A 23 -5.48 -3.94 -13.16
C LEU A 23 -6.20 -3.44 -14.43
N LYS A 24 -7.03 -4.28 -15.03
CA LYS A 24 -7.86 -3.92 -16.18
C LYS A 24 -8.81 -2.76 -15.84
N ASN A 25 -9.54 -2.88 -14.73
CA ASN A 25 -10.49 -1.87 -14.28
C ASN A 25 -9.80 -0.54 -13.98
N LEU A 26 -8.62 -0.58 -13.39
CA LEU A 26 -7.80 0.61 -13.12
C LEU A 26 -7.47 1.34 -14.42
N ARG A 27 -7.01 0.62 -15.44
CA ARG A 27 -6.61 1.17 -16.74
C ARG A 27 -7.79 1.71 -17.54
N GLU A 28 -8.96 1.11 -17.41
CA GLU A 28 -10.19 1.60 -18.04
C GLU A 28 -10.73 2.85 -17.35
N LYS A 29 -10.78 2.85 -16.03
CA LYS A 29 -11.37 3.95 -15.24
C LYS A 29 -10.45 5.16 -15.06
N LYS A 30 -9.15 4.95 -15.02
CA LYS A 30 -8.13 5.99 -14.80
C LYS A 30 -8.46 6.92 -13.62
N PRO A 31 -8.71 6.37 -12.42
CA PRO A 31 -9.16 7.17 -11.30
C PRO A 31 -8.13 8.21 -10.89
N LEU A 32 -8.62 9.36 -10.42
CA LEU A 32 -7.77 10.36 -9.79
C LEU A 32 -7.36 9.87 -8.40
N ILE A 33 -6.08 9.85 -8.14
CA ILE A 33 -5.53 9.53 -6.81
C ILE A 33 -4.94 10.79 -6.21
N HIS A 34 -5.57 11.27 -5.15
CA HIS A 34 -5.11 12.45 -4.42
C HIS A 34 -4.08 12.04 -3.39
N ASN A 35 -2.90 12.66 -3.46
CA ASN A 35 -1.78 12.36 -2.57
C ASN A 35 -1.42 13.60 -1.75
N ILE A 36 -1.38 13.42 -0.43
CA ILE A 36 -0.67 14.29 0.49
C ILE A 36 0.49 13.46 1.00
N THR A 37 1.67 13.67 0.46
CA THR A 37 2.81 12.77 0.58
C THR A 37 4.10 13.51 0.90
N ASN A 38 5.23 12.83 0.87
CA ASN A 38 6.52 13.40 1.25
C ASN A 38 7.31 13.89 0.04
N TYR A 39 8.23 14.81 0.28
CA TYR A 39 9.05 15.44 -0.76
C TYR A 39 9.96 14.46 -1.51
N VAL A 40 10.41 13.41 -0.84
CA VAL A 40 11.38 12.47 -1.41
C VAL A 40 10.78 11.66 -2.57
N VAL A 41 9.50 11.32 -2.47
CA VAL A 41 8.85 10.38 -3.39
C VAL A 41 7.81 11.02 -4.30
N MET A 42 7.57 12.31 -4.16
CA MET A 42 6.49 13.02 -4.83
C MET A 42 6.52 12.84 -6.35
N ASN A 43 7.68 13.01 -6.96
CA ASN A 43 7.83 12.81 -8.42
C ASN A 43 7.70 11.34 -8.83
N TYR A 44 8.42 10.44 -8.16
CA TYR A 44 8.44 9.03 -8.54
C TYR A 44 7.07 8.37 -8.39
N THR A 45 6.37 8.64 -7.29
CA THR A 45 5.03 8.07 -7.07
C THR A 45 4.00 8.61 -8.06
N ALA A 46 4.10 9.87 -8.46
CA ALA A 46 3.27 10.42 -9.53
C ALA A 46 3.51 9.67 -10.85
N ASN A 47 4.77 9.45 -11.22
CA ASN A 47 5.12 8.68 -12.41
C ASN A 47 4.67 7.21 -12.33
N ALA A 48 4.78 6.60 -11.15
CA ALA A 48 4.31 5.23 -10.94
C ALA A 48 2.79 5.11 -11.13
N LEU A 49 2.02 6.07 -10.64
CA LEU A 49 0.57 6.12 -10.83
C LEU A 49 0.21 6.30 -12.31
N LEU A 50 0.88 7.21 -13.02
CA LEU A 50 0.70 7.37 -14.46
C LEU A 50 1.03 6.09 -15.21
N ALA A 51 2.14 5.45 -14.89
CA ALA A 51 2.57 4.22 -15.56
C ALA A 51 1.57 3.07 -15.35
N CYS A 52 1.02 2.91 -14.15
CA CYS A 52 0.05 1.85 -13.88
C CYS A 52 -1.35 2.10 -14.45
N GLY A 53 -1.67 3.34 -14.85
CA GLY A 53 -2.94 3.70 -15.48
C GLY A 53 -3.86 4.61 -14.67
N ALA A 54 -3.40 5.10 -13.51
CA ALA A 54 -4.14 6.07 -12.70
C ALA A 54 -3.78 7.52 -13.08
N SER A 55 -4.51 8.48 -12.52
CA SER A 55 -4.25 9.92 -12.65
C SER A 55 -3.81 10.49 -11.30
N PRO A 56 -2.54 10.84 -11.11
CA PRO A 56 -2.07 11.38 -9.84
C PRO A 56 -2.32 12.87 -9.70
N VAL A 57 -2.59 13.32 -8.47
CA VAL A 57 -2.47 14.70 -8.06
C VAL A 57 -1.76 14.79 -6.70
N MET A 58 -0.73 15.62 -6.63
CA MET A 58 0.02 15.92 -5.42
C MET A 58 -0.41 17.30 -4.92
N ALA A 59 -1.36 17.33 -3.96
CA ALA A 59 -1.94 18.58 -3.47
C ALA A 59 -2.07 18.54 -1.95
N HIS A 60 -1.38 19.46 -1.27
CA HIS A 60 -1.34 19.55 0.19
C HIS A 60 -1.73 20.94 0.74
N ALA A 61 -2.07 21.89 -0.14
CA ALA A 61 -2.50 23.20 0.31
C ALA A 61 -3.84 23.13 1.06
N SER A 62 -3.87 23.65 2.27
CA SER A 62 -5.06 23.64 3.13
C SER A 62 -6.29 24.24 2.43
N GLU A 63 -6.05 25.20 1.54
CA GLU A 63 -7.08 25.94 0.81
C GLU A 63 -7.77 25.12 -0.28
N GLU A 64 -7.16 24.01 -0.74
CA GLU A 64 -7.70 23.23 -1.86
C GLU A 64 -7.94 21.74 -1.56
N VAL A 65 -7.44 21.21 -0.44
CA VAL A 65 -7.47 19.76 -0.22
C VAL A 65 -8.89 19.17 -0.14
N GLU A 66 -9.85 19.90 0.39
CA GLU A 66 -11.25 19.44 0.44
C GLU A 66 -11.90 19.41 -0.95
N GLU A 67 -11.64 20.41 -1.77
CA GLU A 67 -12.11 20.44 -3.15
C GLU A 67 -11.44 19.36 -3.99
N MET A 68 -10.11 19.26 -3.89
CA MET A 68 -9.33 18.28 -4.64
C MET A 68 -9.74 16.84 -4.33
N VAL A 69 -9.91 16.50 -3.06
CA VAL A 69 -10.28 15.13 -2.67
C VAL A 69 -11.66 14.75 -3.19
N SER A 70 -12.55 15.71 -3.41
CA SER A 70 -13.90 15.44 -3.91
C SER A 70 -13.92 14.83 -5.31
N PHE A 71 -12.86 15.00 -6.09
CA PHE A 71 -12.71 14.41 -7.42
C PHE A 71 -11.98 13.05 -7.40
N ALA A 72 -11.44 12.65 -6.25
CA ALA A 72 -10.57 11.48 -6.16
C ALA A 72 -11.33 10.17 -6.02
N GLY A 73 -10.75 9.10 -6.55
CA GLY A 73 -11.17 7.73 -6.27
C GLY A 73 -10.56 7.16 -4.99
N ALA A 74 -9.45 7.73 -4.54
CA ALA A 74 -8.80 7.39 -3.27
C ALA A 74 -7.91 8.55 -2.80
N LEU A 75 -7.69 8.63 -1.49
CA LEU A 75 -6.79 9.57 -0.83
C LEU A 75 -5.63 8.82 -0.19
N VAL A 76 -4.41 9.21 -0.52
CA VAL A 76 -3.17 8.66 0.03
C VAL A 76 -2.54 9.67 0.98
N LEU A 77 -2.32 9.26 2.22
CA LEU A 77 -1.66 10.06 3.26
C LEU A 77 -0.32 9.42 3.63
N ASN A 78 0.77 10.17 3.51
CA ASN A 78 2.12 9.70 3.78
C ASN A 78 2.89 10.73 4.61
N ILE A 79 3.35 10.32 5.80
CA ILE A 79 3.97 11.22 6.78
C ILE A 79 5.50 11.28 6.71
N GLY A 80 6.11 10.88 5.59
CA GLY A 80 7.56 10.75 5.47
C GLY A 80 8.37 12.02 5.71
N THR A 81 7.86 13.19 5.34
CA THR A 81 8.45 14.51 5.63
C THR A 81 7.40 15.44 6.24
N LEU A 82 6.73 14.96 7.29
CA LEU A 82 5.61 15.65 7.90
C LEU A 82 6.01 16.98 8.57
N THR A 83 5.06 17.91 8.55
CA THR A 83 5.04 19.11 9.38
C THR A 83 3.65 19.25 10.00
N PRO A 84 3.45 20.06 11.04
CA PRO A 84 2.10 20.30 11.58
C PRO A 84 1.10 20.79 10.52
N TYR A 85 1.51 21.64 9.63
CA TYR A 85 0.69 22.13 8.51
C TYR A 85 0.23 20.98 7.59
N TRP A 86 1.13 20.06 7.24
CA TRP A 86 0.79 18.92 6.39
C TRP A 86 -0.17 17.96 7.07
N VAL A 87 0.05 17.72 8.37
CA VAL A 87 -0.87 16.86 9.15
C VAL A 87 -2.27 17.49 9.24
N ASP A 88 -2.36 18.80 9.43
CA ASP A 88 -3.65 19.51 9.43
C ASP A 88 -4.36 19.39 8.08
N SER A 89 -3.63 19.53 6.98
CA SER A 89 -4.16 19.30 5.62
C SER A 89 -4.63 17.86 5.42
N MET A 90 -3.87 16.88 5.92
CA MET A 90 -4.26 15.46 5.89
C MET A 90 -5.56 15.19 6.64
N LEU A 91 -5.72 15.76 7.84
CA LEU A 91 -6.95 15.64 8.62
C LEU A 91 -8.13 16.26 7.88
N LYS A 92 -7.94 17.43 7.31
CA LYS A 92 -8.98 18.13 6.55
C LYS A 92 -9.43 17.36 5.33
N ALA A 93 -8.50 16.88 4.52
CA ALA A 93 -8.77 16.05 3.35
C ALA A 93 -9.39 14.70 3.74
N GLY A 94 -8.86 14.06 4.79
CA GLY A 94 -9.34 12.77 5.28
C GLY A 94 -10.77 12.80 5.78
N LYS A 95 -11.14 13.81 6.54
CA LYS A 95 -12.52 14.03 7.00
C LYS A 95 -13.47 14.25 5.83
N ARG A 96 -13.05 15.04 4.84
CA ARG A 96 -13.85 15.25 3.62
C ARG A 96 -13.99 13.97 2.82
N ALA A 97 -12.94 13.19 2.67
CA ALA A 97 -12.99 11.88 2.02
C ALA A 97 -14.00 10.95 2.70
N ASN A 98 -14.02 10.92 4.04
CA ASN A 98 -14.99 10.12 4.80
C ASN A 98 -16.43 10.56 4.54
N GLU A 99 -16.71 11.86 4.49
CA GLU A 99 -18.05 12.37 4.16
C GLU A 99 -18.53 11.90 2.77
N LEU A 100 -17.60 11.76 1.82
CA LEU A 100 -17.87 11.37 0.44
C LEU A 100 -17.69 9.88 0.17
N ASN A 101 -17.40 9.08 1.19
CA ASN A 101 -17.12 7.64 1.07
C ASN A 101 -15.95 7.33 0.13
N ILE A 102 -14.94 8.20 0.09
CA ILE A 102 -13.71 8.01 -0.66
C ILE A 102 -12.71 7.26 0.25
N PRO A 103 -12.16 6.12 -0.19
CA PRO A 103 -11.23 5.35 0.64
C PRO A 103 -9.93 6.10 0.90
N VAL A 104 -9.43 5.97 2.13
CA VAL A 104 -8.19 6.60 2.59
C VAL A 104 -7.20 5.51 2.99
N ILE A 105 -5.97 5.62 2.49
CA ILE A 105 -4.84 4.81 2.91
C ILE A 105 -3.79 5.66 3.59
N LEU A 106 -3.23 5.15 4.69
CA LEU A 106 -2.16 5.78 5.46
C LEU A 106 -0.86 4.99 5.33
N ASP A 107 0.20 5.70 5.02
CA ASP A 107 1.59 5.22 5.11
C ASP A 107 2.28 5.92 6.29
N PRO A 108 2.40 5.24 7.45
CA PRO A 108 2.94 5.84 8.67
C PRO A 108 4.46 5.82 8.70
N VAL A 109 5.11 6.38 7.69
CA VAL A 109 6.57 6.35 7.52
C VAL A 109 7.29 6.81 8.78
N GLY A 110 8.08 5.91 9.37
CA GLY A 110 8.88 6.20 10.57
C GLY A 110 8.11 6.21 11.88
N SER A 111 6.83 5.85 11.89
CA SER A 111 6.07 5.68 13.14
C SER A 111 6.77 4.65 14.04
N GLY A 112 6.83 4.93 15.33
CA GLY A 112 7.62 4.17 16.30
C GLY A 112 9.04 4.71 16.52
N ALA A 113 9.59 5.46 15.56
CA ALA A 113 10.95 6.00 15.66
C ALA A 113 11.02 7.35 16.41
N THR A 114 10.03 8.20 16.22
CA THR A 114 9.94 9.49 16.90
C THR A 114 8.55 9.72 17.47
N LYS A 115 8.46 10.55 18.52
CA LYS A 115 7.19 10.93 19.11
C LYS A 115 6.28 11.65 18.10
N LEU A 116 6.83 12.58 17.33
CA LEU A 116 6.07 13.33 16.32
C LEU A 116 5.42 12.39 15.31
N ARG A 117 6.16 11.42 14.77
CA ARG A 117 5.65 10.48 13.77
C ARG A 117 4.59 9.56 14.34
N THR A 118 4.84 8.99 15.51
CA THR A 118 3.89 8.09 16.18
C THR A 118 2.60 8.81 16.57
N ASP A 119 2.71 9.98 17.18
CA ASP A 119 1.53 10.76 17.60
C ASP A 119 0.72 11.23 16.38
N SER A 120 1.39 11.67 15.32
CA SER A 120 0.71 12.10 14.09
C SER A 120 -0.02 10.95 13.39
N ALA A 121 0.61 9.76 13.29
CA ALA A 121 -0.03 8.58 12.72
C ALA A 121 -1.25 8.15 13.54
N LYS A 122 -1.13 8.10 14.86
CA LYS A 122 -2.25 7.78 15.78
C LYS A 122 -3.37 8.81 15.67
N ARG A 123 -3.03 10.09 15.60
CA ARG A 123 -4.03 11.16 15.46
C ARG A 123 -4.81 11.01 14.15
N LEU A 124 -4.14 10.70 13.05
CA LEU A 124 -4.81 10.45 11.76
C LEU A 124 -5.78 9.27 11.86
N ILE A 125 -5.38 8.18 12.49
CA ILE A 125 -6.22 7.00 12.69
C ILE A 125 -7.42 7.32 13.59
N ASP A 126 -7.24 8.13 14.62
CA ASP A 126 -8.30 8.48 15.57
C ASP A 126 -9.34 9.44 14.96
N GLU A 127 -8.92 10.38 14.11
CA GLU A 127 -9.77 11.44 13.58
C GLU A 127 -10.29 11.19 12.15
N VAL A 128 -9.68 10.27 11.42
CA VAL A 128 -10.07 9.89 10.06
C VAL A 128 -10.36 8.39 10.00
N SER A 129 -11.43 8.01 9.34
CA SER A 129 -11.70 6.60 9.05
C SER A 129 -10.77 6.12 7.93
N ILE A 130 -9.70 5.45 8.31
CA ILE A 130 -8.70 4.89 7.41
C ILE A 130 -9.13 3.48 7.00
N LYS A 131 -9.06 3.16 5.69
CA LYS A 131 -9.38 1.82 5.19
C LYS A 131 -8.20 0.87 5.26
N VAL A 132 -7.00 1.36 4.95
CA VAL A 132 -5.78 0.57 4.88
C VAL A 132 -4.63 1.33 5.52
N VAL A 133 -3.79 0.64 6.28
CA VAL A 133 -2.46 1.10 6.69
C VAL A 133 -1.44 0.14 6.09
N ARG A 134 -0.46 0.66 5.38
CA ARG A 134 0.70 -0.10 4.89
C ARG A 134 1.97 0.43 5.55
N GLY A 135 2.75 -0.44 6.11
CA GLY A 135 4.05 -0.13 6.70
C GLY A 135 4.85 -1.41 6.93
N ASN A 136 6.08 -1.28 7.44
CA ASN A 136 6.81 -2.42 7.98
C ASN A 136 6.22 -2.84 9.34
N ALA A 137 6.67 -3.97 9.89
CA ALA A 137 6.14 -4.49 11.15
C ALA A 137 6.25 -3.47 12.30
N SER A 138 7.39 -2.80 12.44
CA SER A 138 7.63 -1.80 13.48
C SER A 138 6.70 -0.61 13.36
N GLU A 139 6.53 -0.07 12.16
CA GLU A 139 5.63 1.05 11.89
C GLU A 139 4.18 0.71 12.22
N VAL A 140 3.69 -0.41 11.72
CA VAL A 140 2.30 -0.84 11.93
C VAL A 140 2.01 -1.15 13.40
N LEU A 141 2.87 -1.90 14.05
CA LEU A 141 2.67 -2.28 15.46
C LEU A 141 2.80 -1.11 16.43
N SER A 142 3.53 -0.04 16.02
CA SER A 142 3.59 1.19 16.82
C SER A 142 2.25 1.91 16.98
N LEU A 143 1.27 1.56 16.14
CA LEU A 143 -0.07 2.18 16.15
C LEU A 143 -0.99 1.63 17.24
N ALA A 144 -0.57 0.61 17.98
CA ALA A 144 -1.33 0.04 19.08
C ALA A 144 -1.55 1.07 20.20
N HIS A 145 -2.81 1.18 20.69
CA HIS A 145 -3.13 2.05 21.82
C HIS A 145 -2.60 1.49 23.14
N GLU A 146 -2.54 2.36 24.18
CA GLU A 146 -2.36 1.93 25.55
C GLU A 146 -3.43 0.88 25.91
N GLY A 147 -3.01 -0.24 26.48
CA GLY A 147 -3.90 -1.34 26.81
C GLY A 147 -4.24 -2.28 25.67
N SER A 148 -3.69 -2.08 24.48
CA SER A 148 -3.79 -3.05 23.39
C SER A 148 -3.12 -4.37 23.77
N LYS A 149 -3.71 -5.50 23.35
CA LYS A 149 -3.14 -6.83 23.54
C LYS A 149 -1.84 -7.04 22.76
N THR A 150 -1.53 -6.15 21.81
CA THR A 150 -0.30 -6.19 21.02
C THR A 150 0.80 -5.29 21.56
N LYS A 151 0.50 -4.47 22.58
CA LYS A 151 1.48 -3.58 23.19
C LYS A 151 2.55 -4.37 23.96
N GLY A 152 3.81 -3.99 23.80
CA GLY A 152 4.95 -4.66 24.43
C GLY A 152 5.62 -5.71 23.55
N VAL A 153 5.20 -5.86 22.30
CA VAL A 153 5.83 -6.75 21.33
C VAL A 153 6.96 -6.02 20.58
N ASP A 154 7.83 -5.36 21.33
CA ASP A 154 8.94 -4.53 20.78
C ASP A 154 10.02 -5.35 20.08
N SER A 155 10.02 -6.68 20.26
CA SER A 155 11.00 -7.60 19.70
C SER A 155 10.61 -8.24 18.37
N ILE A 156 9.47 -7.83 17.78
CA ILE A 156 9.01 -8.37 16.51
C ILE A 156 9.76 -7.67 15.37
N HIS A 157 10.55 -8.44 14.62
CA HIS A 157 11.39 -7.94 13.53
C HIS A 157 10.99 -8.50 12.16
N THR A 158 10.18 -9.57 12.11
CA THR A 158 9.75 -10.23 10.88
C THR A 158 8.25 -10.17 10.70
N VAL A 159 7.80 -10.29 9.45
CA VAL A 159 6.36 -10.35 9.10
C VAL A 159 5.68 -11.56 9.75
N ASP A 160 6.37 -12.73 9.79
CA ASP A 160 5.81 -13.94 10.40
C ASP A 160 5.57 -13.80 11.90
N GLU A 161 6.52 -13.18 12.62
CA GLU A 161 6.39 -12.89 14.04
C GLU A 161 5.26 -11.88 14.32
N ALA A 162 4.99 -10.99 13.37
CA ALA A 162 3.96 -9.96 13.48
C ALA A 162 2.54 -10.47 13.17
N ALA A 163 2.38 -11.66 12.59
CA ALA A 163 1.09 -12.11 12.05
C ALA A 163 -0.04 -12.11 13.10
N ASP A 164 0.20 -12.71 14.28
CA ASP A 164 -0.81 -12.78 15.34
C ASP A 164 -1.13 -11.39 15.90
N ALA A 165 -0.10 -10.55 16.09
CA ALA A 165 -0.26 -9.18 16.57
C ALA A 165 -1.02 -8.33 15.54
N ALA A 166 -0.73 -8.49 14.25
CA ALA A 166 -1.44 -7.78 13.18
C ALA A 166 -2.92 -8.14 13.12
N LEU A 167 -3.25 -9.41 13.29
CA LEU A 167 -4.63 -9.88 13.31
C LEU A 167 -5.43 -9.20 14.43
N VAL A 168 -4.88 -9.17 15.63
CA VAL A 168 -5.50 -8.52 16.80
C VAL A 168 -5.62 -7.01 16.58
N LEU A 169 -4.55 -6.35 16.14
CA LEU A 169 -4.51 -4.92 15.93
C LEU A 169 -5.49 -4.47 14.83
N SER A 170 -5.59 -5.24 13.75
CA SER A 170 -6.53 -4.98 12.67
C SER A 170 -7.99 -4.95 13.18
N LYS A 171 -8.36 -5.89 14.04
CA LYS A 171 -9.69 -5.90 14.69
C LYS A 171 -9.88 -4.71 15.61
N GLU A 172 -8.90 -4.42 16.46
CA GLU A 172 -8.98 -3.31 17.42
C GLU A 172 -9.15 -1.96 16.71
N LEU A 173 -8.43 -1.74 15.61
CA LEU A 173 -8.49 -0.50 14.83
C LEU A 173 -9.62 -0.47 13.80
N ASN A 174 -10.17 -1.63 13.45
CA ASN A 174 -11.10 -1.78 12.32
C ASN A 174 -10.50 -1.25 11.01
N ILE A 175 -9.26 -1.62 10.74
CA ILE A 175 -8.48 -1.19 9.57
C ILE A 175 -7.82 -2.43 8.95
N THR A 176 -7.81 -2.52 7.62
CA THR A 176 -6.98 -3.50 6.91
C THR A 176 -5.52 -3.11 7.06
N LEU A 177 -4.71 -4.02 7.57
CA LEU A 177 -3.28 -3.83 7.75
C LEU A 177 -2.49 -4.58 6.67
N ALA A 178 -1.54 -3.90 6.07
CA ALA A 178 -0.56 -4.47 5.15
C ALA A 178 0.84 -4.28 5.74
N ILE A 179 1.42 -5.36 6.22
CA ILE A 179 2.80 -5.38 6.71
C ILE A 179 3.68 -5.88 5.59
N THR A 180 4.52 -4.99 5.05
CA THR A 180 5.41 -5.31 3.94
C THR A 180 6.78 -5.76 4.41
N GLY A 181 7.34 -6.73 3.70
CA GLY A 181 8.64 -7.32 3.94
C GLY A 181 9.01 -8.25 2.78
N LYS A 182 9.85 -9.24 3.03
CA LYS A 182 10.19 -10.24 2.00
C LYS A 182 8.94 -10.98 1.51
N VAL A 183 8.05 -11.32 2.43
CA VAL A 183 6.69 -11.80 2.16
C VAL A 183 5.73 -10.84 2.83
N ASP A 184 4.80 -10.28 2.09
CA ASP A 184 3.84 -9.32 2.62
C ASP A 184 2.69 -10.05 3.32
N LEU A 185 2.19 -9.45 4.40
CA LEU A 185 1.05 -9.93 5.16
C LEU A 185 -0.09 -8.90 5.07
N ILE A 186 -1.28 -9.35 4.69
CA ILE A 186 -2.46 -8.53 4.62
C ILE A 186 -3.58 -9.16 5.44
N THR A 187 -4.20 -8.38 6.32
CA THR A 187 -5.30 -8.87 7.16
C THR A 187 -6.31 -7.77 7.48
N ASP A 188 -7.59 -8.16 7.60
CA ASP A 188 -8.67 -7.34 8.14
C ASP A 188 -9.08 -7.77 9.57
N GLY A 189 -8.30 -8.68 10.17
CA GLY A 189 -8.59 -9.28 11.47
C GLY A 189 -9.29 -10.63 11.39
N GLU A 190 -9.79 -11.03 10.21
CA GLU A 190 -10.43 -12.33 9.96
C GLU A 190 -9.71 -13.08 8.83
N ARG A 191 -9.53 -12.43 7.70
CA ARG A 191 -8.81 -12.98 6.54
C ARG A 191 -7.33 -12.66 6.65
N ILE A 192 -6.48 -13.62 6.27
CA ILE A 192 -5.04 -13.44 6.18
C ILE A 192 -4.59 -13.88 4.80
N TYR A 193 -3.91 -12.98 4.10
CA TYR A 193 -3.27 -13.28 2.82
C TYR A 193 -1.79 -12.95 2.91
N ARG A 194 -0.99 -13.72 2.17
CA ARG A 194 0.44 -13.48 2.02
C ARG A 194 0.77 -13.31 0.55
N VAL A 195 1.65 -12.36 0.25
CA VAL A 195 2.13 -12.10 -1.10
C VAL A 195 3.64 -12.30 -1.10
N SER A 196 4.13 -13.24 -1.91
CA SER A 196 5.57 -13.54 -2.04
C SER A 196 6.20 -12.98 -3.32
N ASN A 197 5.46 -12.19 -4.09
CA ASN A 197 6.03 -11.42 -5.19
C ASN A 197 7.04 -10.39 -4.70
N GLY A 198 8.03 -10.09 -5.52
CA GLY A 198 9.03 -9.06 -5.24
C GLY A 198 10.45 -9.49 -5.58
N HIS A 199 11.38 -8.55 -5.41
CA HIS A 199 12.79 -8.76 -5.65
C HIS A 199 13.63 -7.93 -4.67
N GLU A 200 14.79 -8.42 -4.28
CA GLU A 200 15.66 -7.78 -3.30
C GLU A 200 16.15 -6.38 -3.72
N LEU A 201 16.28 -6.11 -5.03
CA LEU A 201 16.67 -4.79 -5.53
C LEU A 201 15.67 -3.69 -5.17
N MET A 202 14.42 -4.04 -4.87
CA MET A 202 13.42 -3.07 -4.43
C MET A 202 13.84 -2.36 -3.12
N GLY A 203 14.56 -3.05 -2.26
CA GLY A 203 15.09 -2.49 -1.01
C GLY A 203 16.25 -1.49 -1.18
N TYR A 204 16.82 -1.41 -2.38
CA TYR A 204 17.90 -0.47 -2.70
C TYR A 204 17.43 0.80 -3.41
N CYS A 205 16.12 0.96 -3.58
CA CYS A 205 15.51 2.15 -4.19
C CYS A 205 14.68 2.87 -3.13
N THR A 206 14.99 4.14 -2.86
CA THR A 206 14.18 4.93 -1.94
C THR A 206 12.75 5.08 -2.46
N GLY A 207 11.79 5.07 -1.57
CA GLY A 207 10.38 5.26 -1.92
C GLY A 207 9.65 4.02 -2.43
N THR A 208 10.27 2.84 -2.41
CA THR A 208 9.60 1.60 -2.81
C THR A 208 8.36 1.31 -1.95
N GLY A 209 8.47 1.48 -0.63
CA GLY A 209 7.32 1.36 0.27
C GLY A 209 6.23 2.39 -0.03
N CYS A 210 6.62 3.64 -0.20
CA CYS A 210 5.69 4.73 -0.55
C CYS A 210 5.01 4.48 -1.90
N THR A 211 5.72 3.90 -2.85
CA THR A 211 5.16 3.53 -4.17
C THR A 211 4.16 2.37 -4.02
N ALA A 212 4.47 1.35 -3.23
CA ALA A 212 3.50 0.30 -2.91
C ALA A 212 2.20 0.89 -2.36
N THR A 213 2.29 1.86 -1.47
CA THR A 213 1.13 2.54 -0.89
C THR A 213 0.27 3.24 -1.93
N VAL A 214 0.86 3.98 -2.89
CA VAL A 214 0.05 4.66 -3.92
C VAL A 214 -0.58 3.67 -4.89
N ILE A 215 0.07 2.55 -5.19
CA ILE A 215 -0.53 1.48 -6.00
C ILE A 215 -1.72 0.84 -5.27
N ILE A 216 -1.63 0.62 -3.97
CA ILE A 216 -2.78 0.18 -3.16
C ILE A 216 -3.90 1.21 -3.26
N GLY A 217 -3.60 2.50 -3.16
CA GLY A 217 -4.58 3.58 -3.33
C GLY A 217 -5.30 3.50 -4.67
N ALA A 218 -4.57 3.26 -5.76
CA ALA A 218 -5.14 3.08 -7.09
C ALA A 218 -6.09 1.87 -7.16
N PHE A 219 -5.73 0.75 -6.55
CA PHE A 219 -6.58 -0.45 -6.51
C PHE A 219 -7.80 -0.26 -5.62
N LEU A 220 -7.69 0.46 -4.50
CA LEU A 220 -8.83 0.84 -3.66
C LEU A 220 -9.88 1.66 -4.42
N ALA A 221 -9.46 2.44 -5.40
CA ALA A 221 -10.38 3.22 -6.23
C ALA A 221 -11.25 2.36 -7.15
N VAL A 222 -10.88 1.10 -7.40
CA VAL A 222 -11.60 0.19 -8.32
C VAL A 222 -12.09 -1.09 -7.67
N ASP A 223 -11.67 -1.37 -6.44
CA ASP A 223 -12.09 -2.56 -5.68
C ASP A 223 -12.61 -2.12 -4.31
N PRO A 224 -13.91 -2.31 -4.02
CA PRO A 224 -14.50 -1.86 -2.76
C PRO A 224 -14.09 -2.69 -1.54
N ASP A 225 -13.52 -3.88 -1.73
CA ASP A 225 -12.99 -4.69 -0.62
C ASP A 225 -11.54 -4.33 -0.33
N PRO A 226 -11.25 -3.68 0.82
CA PRO A 226 -9.88 -3.23 1.12
C PRO A 226 -8.85 -4.34 1.16
N VAL A 227 -9.22 -5.54 1.60
CA VAL A 227 -8.29 -6.68 1.68
C VAL A 227 -7.90 -7.17 0.30
N THR A 228 -8.87 -7.38 -0.59
CA THR A 228 -8.57 -7.83 -1.96
C THR A 228 -7.87 -6.75 -2.78
N ALA A 229 -8.25 -5.48 -2.63
CA ALA A 229 -7.57 -4.36 -3.27
C ALA A 229 -6.10 -4.31 -2.87
N THR A 230 -5.81 -4.39 -1.56
CA THR A 230 -4.45 -4.33 -1.01
C THR A 230 -3.61 -5.54 -1.44
N THR A 231 -4.16 -6.75 -1.33
CA THR A 231 -3.47 -7.99 -1.68
C THR A 231 -3.11 -8.03 -3.16
N THR A 232 -4.06 -7.70 -4.03
CA THR A 232 -3.84 -7.69 -5.48
C THR A 232 -2.90 -6.58 -5.93
N ALA A 233 -2.94 -5.41 -5.29
CA ALA A 233 -2.02 -4.32 -5.54
C ALA A 233 -0.57 -4.69 -5.18
N LEU A 234 -0.35 -5.34 -4.04
CA LEU A 234 0.97 -5.77 -3.62
C LEU A 234 1.52 -6.90 -4.51
N ALA A 235 0.67 -7.82 -4.96
CA ALA A 235 1.06 -8.82 -5.94
C ALA A 235 1.50 -8.19 -7.26
N TYR A 236 0.75 -7.20 -7.75
CA TYR A 236 1.11 -6.45 -8.95
C TYR A 236 2.43 -5.71 -8.79
N PHE A 237 2.60 -4.96 -7.71
CA PHE A 237 3.83 -4.19 -7.49
C PHE A 237 5.04 -5.10 -7.29
N GLY A 238 4.88 -6.22 -6.58
CA GLY A 238 5.94 -7.22 -6.44
C GLY A 238 6.31 -7.86 -7.79
N LEU A 239 5.34 -8.19 -8.63
CA LEU A 239 5.59 -8.70 -9.99
C LEU A 239 6.32 -7.67 -10.85
N VAL A 240 6.01 -6.38 -10.69
CA VAL A 240 6.76 -5.28 -11.32
C VAL A 240 8.24 -5.36 -10.96
N GLY A 241 8.56 -5.57 -9.68
CA GLY A 241 9.93 -5.76 -9.23
C GLY A 241 10.61 -6.98 -9.84
N GLU A 242 9.92 -8.11 -9.94
CA GLU A 242 10.43 -9.32 -10.59
C GLU A 242 10.74 -9.09 -12.07
N LYS A 243 9.85 -8.42 -12.79
CA LYS A 243 10.04 -8.09 -14.22
C LYS A 243 11.19 -7.10 -14.42
N ALA A 244 11.26 -6.07 -13.58
CA ALA A 244 12.34 -5.09 -13.63
C ALA A 244 13.71 -5.75 -13.42
N ALA A 245 13.82 -6.71 -12.53
CA ALA A 245 15.04 -7.45 -12.25
C ALA A 245 15.52 -8.31 -13.42
N THR A 246 14.66 -8.68 -14.35
CA THR A 246 15.07 -9.36 -15.60
C THR A 246 15.76 -8.42 -16.57
N LYS A 247 15.56 -7.12 -16.45
CA LYS A 247 16.09 -6.07 -17.34
C LYS A 247 17.28 -5.34 -16.75
N SER A 248 17.42 -5.34 -15.44
CA SER A 248 18.37 -4.49 -14.73
C SER A 248 18.87 -5.15 -13.44
N HIS A 249 20.16 -5.00 -13.17
CA HIS A 249 20.85 -5.65 -12.04
C HIS A 249 21.46 -4.64 -11.05
N ALA A 250 21.14 -3.35 -11.20
CA ALA A 250 21.66 -2.30 -10.34
C ALA A 250 20.54 -1.27 -10.05
N PRO A 251 20.60 -0.55 -8.90
CA PRO A 251 19.46 0.25 -8.41
C PRO A 251 18.96 1.32 -9.35
N GLY A 252 19.83 2.06 -10.03
CA GLY A 252 19.43 3.17 -10.90
C GLY A 252 18.59 2.72 -12.09
N SER A 253 19.12 1.79 -12.86
CA SER A 253 18.40 1.23 -14.01
C SER A 253 17.21 0.38 -13.60
N PHE A 254 17.26 -0.28 -12.43
CA PHE A 254 16.15 -1.01 -11.86
C PHE A 254 14.94 -0.10 -11.58
N GLN A 255 15.18 1.08 -11.03
CA GLN A 255 14.13 2.06 -10.74
C GLN A 255 13.40 2.51 -12.03
N ILE A 256 14.15 2.71 -13.10
CA ILE A 256 13.59 3.02 -14.43
C ILE A 256 12.84 1.80 -14.98
N ALA A 257 13.41 0.61 -14.87
CA ALA A 257 12.78 -0.64 -15.33
C ALA A 257 11.48 -0.95 -14.59
N MET A 258 11.36 -0.55 -13.32
CA MET A 258 10.10 -0.67 -12.58
C MET A 258 9.00 0.21 -13.19
N LEU A 259 9.28 1.45 -13.57
CA LEU A 259 8.30 2.30 -14.25
C LEU A 259 7.85 1.70 -15.57
N ASP A 260 8.77 1.14 -16.34
CA ASP A 260 8.44 0.45 -17.60
C ASP A 260 7.57 -0.79 -17.32
N ALA A 261 7.89 -1.58 -16.32
CA ALA A 261 7.12 -2.78 -15.95
C ALA A 261 5.72 -2.44 -15.44
N LEU A 262 5.56 -1.37 -14.67
CA LEU A 262 4.24 -0.86 -14.24
C LEU A 262 3.33 -0.61 -15.45
N TYR A 263 3.88 -0.12 -16.53
CA TYR A 263 3.15 0.16 -17.77
C TYR A 263 2.93 -1.09 -18.65
N THR A 264 3.92 -1.98 -18.74
CA THR A 264 3.91 -3.08 -19.72
C THR A 264 3.24 -4.36 -19.23
N ILE A 265 3.17 -4.60 -17.90
CA ILE A 265 2.49 -5.79 -17.39
C ILE A 265 1.01 -5.70 -17.72
N ASP A 266 0.50 -6.71 -18.44
CA ASP A 266 -0.91 -6.82 -18.80
C ASP A 266 -1.70 -7.70 -17.80
N GLU A 267 -3.01 -7.75 -17.98
CA GLU A 267 -3.93 -8.55 -17.17
C GLU A 267 -3.54 -10.03 -17.11
N LYS A 268 -3.17 -10.61 -18.26
CA LYS A 268 -2.80 -12.02 -18.36
C LYS A 268 -1.49 -12.32 -17.62
N GLN A 269 -0.49 -11.46 -17.79
CA GLN A 269 0.79 -11.59 -17.07
C GLN A 269 0.57 -11.46 -15.57
N MET A 270 -0.31 -10.54 -15.14
CA MET A 270 -0.68 -10.39 -13.74
C MET A 270 -1.31 -11.66 -13.17
N GLU A 271 -2.28 -12.21 -13.87
CA GLU A 271 -2.96 -13.45 -13.45
C GLU A 271 -2.00 -14.64 -13.37
N GLN A 272 -1.08 -14.76 -14.31
CA GLN A 272 -0.07 -15.83 -14.35
C GLN A 272 1.03 -15.67 -13.30
N GLY A 273 1.37 -14.43 -12.94
CA GLY A 273 2.51 -14.11 -12.09
C GLY A 273 2.18 -13.86 -10.62
N ALA A 274 0.93 -13.70 -10.25
CA ALA A 274 0.53 -13.44 -8.87
C ALA A 274 0.88 -14.61 -7.95
N LYS A 275 1.58 -14.32 -6.84
CA LYS A 275 2.00 -15.28 -5.82
C LYS A 275 1.31 -14.96 -4.51
N ILE A 276 0.01 -15.23 -4.48
CA ILE A 276 -0.87 -14.94 -3.35
C ILE A 276 -1.22 -16.25 -2.64
N HIS A 277 -1.03 -16.26 -1.33
CA HIS A 277 -1.38 -17.40 -0.46
C HIS A 277 -2.53 -17.00 0.46
N THR A 278 -3.53 -17.85 0.58
CA THR A 278 -4.59 -17.77 1.59
C THR A 278 -4.20 -18.61 2.78
N GLN A 279 -4.32 -18.06 4.00
CA GLN A 279 -4.01 -18.77 5.24
C GLN A 279 -5.29 -19.15 5.99
#